data_bd5858d11ae7352fdc85b66cab61aa0e
#
_entry.id   bd5858d11ae7352fdc85b66cab61aa0e
#
_cell.length_a   1.000
_cell.length_b   1.000
_cell.length_c   1.000
_cell.angle_alpha   90.00
_cell.angle_beta   90.00
_cell.angle_gamma   90.00
#
_symmetry.space_group_name_H-M   'P 1'
#
loop_
_entity.id
_entity.type
_entity.pdbx_description
1 polymer ?
#
loop_
_entity_poly.entity_id
_entity_poly.type
_entity_poly.pdbx_seq_one_letter_code
_entity_poly.pdbx_strand_id
1 'polypeptide(L)'
;MNTIDRLQYPAELAAKADGFRQTMAGLPLPEVEVFASEPEGFRMRAEFRIWHENNRAHYAMNRAGESRPYVIEQFPIAGARIIGLMPLLLDAINGSALLSRKLFTVEFLTSLKGEALITLIYHRPLDSDWETAARQLEVDLGIMVIGRSRKQKVVLQRDYILETLTVDGREYHYQQVESGFTQPNAKVNEKMLSWASGCCISHTEESSRDLLELYCGNGNFTAVLAKHFRRVLATEIAKISVKSAETNFALNGVENVNVVRMSSEEFTEALNGERPFRRLAEVDLASYDFSTIFVDPPRAGLDSGTLELARRFEHILYISCNPQTLKDNLDSLIKTHDIVRAAVFDQFPWTHHLESGVLLKRRD
;
A
#
# COMPACT_ATOMS: atom_id res chain seq x y z
N MET A 1 5.12 -22.93 6.94
CA MET A 1 4.89 -21.94 8.01
C MET A 1 4.47 -22.73 9.23
N ASN A 2 5.09 -22.51 10.39
CA ASN A 2 4.67 -23.16 11.61
C ASN A 2 3.24 -22.72 11.95
N THR A 3 2.52 -23.56 12.67
CA THR A 3 1.19 -23.23 13.19
C THR A 3 1.24 -21.87 13.89
N ILE A 4 0.41 -20.91 13.47
CA ILE A 4 0.31 -19.61 14.11
C ILE A 4 -0.31 -19.84 15.49
N ASP A 5 0.38 -19.40 16.53
CA ASP A 5 -0.17 -19.39 17.88
C ASP A 5 -0.75 -18.03 18.20
N ARG A 6 -2.06 -17.89 18.02
CA ARG A 6 -2.79 -16.63 18.26
C ARG A 6 -2.58 -16.05 19.65
N LEU A 7 -2.27 -16.89 20.65
CA LEU A 7 -2.03 -16.45 22.03
C LEU A 7 -0.71 -15.69 22.17
N GLN A 8 0.24 -15.88 21.27
CA GLN A 8 1.51 -15.14 21.25
C GLN A 8 1.42 -13.77 20.59
N TYR A 9 0.38 -13.52 19.81
CA TYR A 9 0.26 -12.27 19.04
C TYR A 9 0.31 -10.99 19.89
N PRO A 10 -0.36 -10.88 21.05
CA PRO A 10 -0.25 -9.69 21.89
C PRO A 10 1.17 -9.40 22.37
N ALA A 11 1.94 -10.44 22.67
CA ALA A 11 3.35 -10.30 23.08
C ALA A 11 4.24 -9.87 21.91
N GLU A 12 4.00 -10.41 20.72
CA GLU A 12 4.69 -9.99 19.50
C GLU A 12 4.42 -8.52 19.15
N LEU A 13 3.17 -8.10 19.22
CA LEU A 13 2.79 -6.69 18.98
C LEU A 13 3.43 -5.76 20.01
N ALA A 14 3.42 -6.15 21.29
CA ALA A 14 4.08 -5.40 22.35
C ALA A 14 5.59 -5.27 22.08
N ALA A 15 6.26 -6.35 21.72
CA ALA A 15 7.69 -6.34 21.38
C ALA A 15 8.00 -5.42 20.18
N LYS A 16 7.16 -5.38 19.14
CA LYS A 16 7.28 -4.44 18.02
C LYS A 16 7.14 -3.00 18.47
N ALA A 17 6.12 -2.70 19.29
CA ALA A 17 5.88 -1.36 19.80
C ALA A 17 7.05 -0.89 20.70
N ASP A 18 7.60 -1.78 21.52
CA ASP A 18 8.76 -1.49 22.36
C ASP A 18 10.03 -1.28 21.50
N GLY A 19 10.22 -2.08 20.45
CA GLY A 19 11.29 -1.89 19.47
C GLY A 19 11.21 -0.53 18.78
N PHE A 20 10.00 -0.09 18.43
CA PHE A 20 9.77 1.26 17.90
C PHE A 20 10.16 2.33 18.93
N ARG A 21 9.69 2.24 20.18
CA ARG A 21 10.05 3.19 21.25
C ARG A 21 11.56 3.25 21.49
N GLN A 22 12.23 2.10 21.46
CA GLN A 22 13.69 2.03 21.58
C GLN A 22 14.40 2.70 20.40
N THR A 23 13.94 2.47 19.17
CA THR A 23 14.48 3.14 17.97
C THR A 23 14.34 4.65 18.10
N MET A 24 13.21 5.14 18.61
CA MET A 24 12.92 6.56 18.78
C MET A 24 13.53 7.16 20.06
N ALA A 25 14.36 6.42 20.81
CA ALA A 25 14.95 6.92 22.04
C ALA A 25 15.69 8.24 21.82
N GLY A 26 15.48 9.18 22.74
CA GLY A 26 16.04 10.55 22.67
C GLY A 26 15.16 11.56 21.94
N LEU A 27 14.09 11.13 21.26
CA LEU A 27 13.07 12.05 20.73
C LEU A 27 11.99 12.34 21.77
N PRO A 28 11.40 13.55 21.80
CA PRO A 28 10.28 13.90 22.67
C PRO A 28 8.96 13.31 22.13
N LEU A 29 8.83 11.98 22.16
CA LEU A 29 7.62 11.32 21.70
C LEU A 29 6.47 11.48 22.69
N PRO A 30 5.25 11.75 22.22
CA PRO A 30 4.04 11.55 23.03
C PRO A 30 3.80 10.06 23.26
N GLU A 31 2.70 9.73 23.97
CA GLU A 31 2.25 8.34 24.07
C GLU A 31 2.02 7.76 22.67
N VAL A 32 2.60 6.57 22.43
CA VAL A 32 2.51 5.90 21.13
C VAL A 32 1.23 5.07 21.06
N GLU A 33 0.34 5.43 20.17
CA GLU A 33 -0.88 4.69 19.86
C GLU A 33 -0.52 3.38 19.13
N VAL A 34 -1.09 2.24 19.54
CA VAL A 34 -0.76 0.93 18.98
C VAL A 34 -1.98 0.32 18.31
N PHE A 35 -1.90 0.08 17.02
CA PHE A 35 -2.98 -0.47 16.22
C PHE A 35 -2.67 -1.91 15.81
N ALA A 36 -3.35 -2.85 16.47
CA ALA A 36 -3.22 -4.28 16.22
C ALA A 36 -3.86 -4.70 14.87
N SER A 37 -3.38 -5.81 14.33
CA SER A 37 -4.02 -6.56 13.25
C SER A 37 -4.82 -7.75 13.81
N GLU A 38 -5.61 -8.39 12.95
CA GLU A 38 -5.94 -9.79 13.17
C GLU A 38 -4.67 -10.63 13.03
N PRO A 39 -4.46 -11.66 13.87
CA PRO A 39 -3.25 -12.50 13.80
C PRO A 39 -3.23 -13.43 12.59
N GLU A 40 -4.38 -13.69 11.97
CA GLU A 40 -4.56 -14.55 10.79
C GLU A 40 -5.56 -13.92 9.82
N GLY A 41 -5.59 -14.39 8.59
CA GLY A 41 -6.61 -13.98 7.61
C GLY A 41 -6.53 -12.52 7.15
N PHE A 42 -5.44 -11.83 7.43
CA PHE A 42 -5.33 -10.40 7.22
C PHE A 42 -4.82 -10.00 5.83
N ARG A 43 -4.13 -10.91 5.14
CA ARG A 43 -3.35 -10.56 3.95
C ARG A 43 -4.20 -10.70 2.68
N MET A 44 -4.43 -9.58 1.98
CA MET A 44 -5.24 -9.52 0.76
C MET A 44 -4.44 -9.76 -0.52
N ARG A 45 -3.11 -9.78 -0.44
CA ARG A 45 -2.22 -10.05 -1.57
C ARG A 45 -1.18 -11.08 -1.19
N ALA A 46 -1.02 -12.12 -2.02
CA ALA A 46 -0.04 -13.18 -1.81
C ALA A 46 0.56 -13.64 -3.13
N GLU A 47 1.83 -14.01 -3.12
CA GLU A 47 2.56 -14.55 -4.24
C GLU A 47 3.17 -15.89 -3.85
N PHE A 48 3.02 -16.88 -4.71
CA PHE A 48 3.58 -18.21 -4.51
C PHE A 48 4.32 -18.66 -5.76
N ARG A 49 5.54 -19.13 -5.56
CA ARG A 49 6.23 -19.88 -6.58
C ARG A 49 5.49 -21.20 -6.82
N ILE A 50 5.45 -21.68 -8.07
CA ILE A 50 4.97 -23.01 -8.40
C ILE A 50 6.15 -23.96 -8.54
N TRP A 51 6.13 -25.00 -7.73
CA TRP A 51 7.09 -26.10 -7.78
C TRP A 51 6.44 -27.31 -8.47
N HIS A 52 7.12 -27.84 -9.50
CA HIS A 52 6.66 -29.02 -10.22
C HIS A 52 7.43 -30.25 -9.74
N GLU A 53 6.71 -31.20 -9.17
CA GLU A 53 7.27 -32.46 -8.71
C GLU A 53 6.28 -33.60 -9.05
N ASN A 54 6.79 -34.74 -9.55
CA ASN A 54 5.97 -35.92 -9.96
C ASN A 54 4.81 -35.52 -10.89
N ASN A 55 5.05 -34.66 -11.87
CA ASN A 55 4.06 -34.15 -12.82
C ASN A 55 2.89 -33.36 -12.17
N ARG A 56 3.07 -32.87 -10.94
CA ARG A 56 2.09 -32.04 -10.25
C ARG A 56 2.71 -30.70 -9.88
N ALA A 57 1.89 -29.66 -9.96
CA ALA A 57 2.19 -28.33 -9.45
C ALA A 57 1.87 -28.25 -7.96
N HIS A 58 2.69 -27.52 -7.20
CA HIS A 58 2.52 -27.26 -5.78
C HIS A 58 2.86 -25.80 -5.50
N TYR A 59 2.13 -25.16 -4.58
CA TYR A 59 2.57 -23.87 -4.05
C TYR A 59 3.85 -24.04 -3.24
N ALA A 60 4.78 -23.16 -3.40
CA ALA A 60 6.06 -23.20 -2.72
C ALA A 60 6.56 -21.81 -2.35
N MET A 61 7.41 -21.76 -1.34
CA MET A 61 8.13 -20.54 -0.91
C MET A 61 9.60 -20.83 -0.74
N ASN A 62 10.44 -19.81 -0.91
CA ASN A 62 11.87 -19.91 -0.64
C ASN A 62 12.14 -19.50 0.81
N ARG A 63 13.04 -20.23 1.50
CA ARG A 63 13.66 -19.74 2.73
C ARG A 63 14.94 -18.97 2.39
N ALA A 64 15.21 -17.94 3.18
CA ALA A 64 16.46 -17.20 3.03
C ALA A 64 17.67 -18.15 3.17
N GLY A 65 18.57 -18.13 2.19
CA GLY A 65 19.76 -19.00 2.16
C GLY A 65 19.54 -20.42 1.64
N GLU A 66 18.31 -20.84 1.34
CA GLU A 66 18.02 -22.15 0.76
C GLU A 66 17.78 -22.05 -0.75
N SER A 67 18.40 -22.94 -1.54
CA SER A 67 18.23 -22.98 -3.00
C SER A 67 16.96 -23.71 -3.42
N ARG A 68 16.50 -24.70 -2.61
CA ARG A 68 15.29 -25.48 -2.88
C ARG A 68 14.09 -24.86 -2.16
N PRO A 69 13.00 -24.55 -2.88
CA PRO A 69 11.76 -24.10 -2.25
C PRO A 69 11.12 -25.22 -1.44
N TYR A 70 10.41 -24.86 -0.38
CA TYR A 70 9.56 -25.81 0.36
C TYR A 70 8.09 -25.66 -0.06
N VAL A 71 7.41 -26.80 -0.18
CA VAL A 71 6.00 -26.84 -0.51
C VAL A 71 5.17 -26.34 0.68
N ILE A 72 4.15 -25.54 0.39
CA ILE A 72 3.18 -25.06 1.38
C ILE A 72 1.77 -25.58 1.02
N GLU A 73 1.11 -26.12 2.01
CA GLU A 73 -0.28 -26.60 1.88
C GLU A 73 -1.27 -25.59 2.46
N GLN A 74 -0.83 -24.80 3.44
CA GLN A 74 -1.64 -23.81 4.14
C GLN A 74 -0.90 -22.47 4.25
N PHE A 75 -1.65 -21.39 4.14
CA PHE A 75 -1.13 -20.04 4.30
C PHE A 75 -2.08 -19.21 5.19
N PRO A 76 -2.09 -19.44 6.53
CA PRO A 76 -3.13 -18.97 7.43
C PRO A 76 -3.18 -17.44 7.57
N ILE A 77 -2.13 -16.73 7.19
CA ILE A 77 -2.13 -15.25 7.19
C ILE A 77 -2.92 -14.65 6.02
N ALA A 78 -3.17 -15.42 4.95
CA ALA A 78 -3.94 -14.95 3.81
C ALA A 78 -5.42 -14.76 4.17
N GLY A 79 -6.07 -13.80 3.52
CA GLY A 79 -7.50 -13.56 3.64
C GLY A 79 -8.33 -14.78 3.23
N ALA A 80 -9.52 -14.89 3.77
CA ALA A 80 -10.41 -16.06 3.58
C ALA A 80 -10.62 -16.39 2.09
N ARG A 81 -10.72 -15.37 1.22
CA ARG A 81 -10.88 -15.59 -0.22
C ARG A 81 -9.67 -16.28 -0.85
N ILE A 82 -8.44 -15.89 -0.46
CA ILE A 82 -7.21 -16.54 -0.93
C ILE A 82 -7.17 -17.98 -0.43
N ILE A 83 -7.39 -18.21 0.88
CA ILE A 83 -7.38 -19.56 1.48
C ILE A 83 -8.36 -20.48 0.76
N GLY A 84 -9.57 -19.99 0.49
CA GLY A 84 -10.60 -20.78 -0.21
C GLY A 84 -10.25 -21.06 -1.67
N LEU A 85 -9.58 -20.13 -2.34
CA LEU A 85 -9.18 -20.28 -3.75
C LEU A 85 -7.94 -21.16 -3.94
N MET A 86 -7.01 -21.19 -2.98
CA MET A 86 -5.74 -21.91 -3.13
C MET A 86 -5.92 -23.40 -3.56
N PRO A 87 -6.71 -24.24 -2.85
CA PRO A 87 -6.89 -25.62 -3.26
C PRO A 87 -7.62 -25.76 -4.60
N LEU A 88 -8.69 -25.00 -4.82
CA LEU A 88 -9.50 -25.05 -6.04
C LEU A 88 -8.69 -24.67 -7.29
N LEU A 89 -7.91 -23.61 -7.18
CA LEU A 89 -7.02 -23.14 -8.26
C LEU A 89 -5.92 -24.18 -8.55
N LEU A 90 -5.32 -24.75 -7.50
CA LEU A 90 -4.27 -25.76 -7.64
C LEU A 90 -4.81 -27.05 -8.31
N ASP A 91 -6.01 -27.47 -7.96
CA ASP A 91 -6.67 -28.62 -8.59
C ASP A 91 -6.99 -28.35 -10.06
N ALA A 92 -7.50 -27.17 -10.40
CA ALA A 92 -7.74 -26.78 -11.78
C ALA A 92 -6.44 -26.71 -12.61
N ILE A 93 -5.36 -26.16 -12.03
CA ILE A 93 -4.03 -26.14 -12.66
C ILE A 93 -3.54 -27.57 -12.92
N ASN A 94 -3.63 -28.45 -11.95
CA ASN A 94 -3.19 -29.84 -12.08
C ASN A 94 -4.07 -30.68 -13.01
N GLY A 95 -5.33 -30.30 -13.19
CA GLY A 95 -6.26 -30.92 -14.12
C GLY A 95 -6.07 -30.48 -15.58
N SER A 96 -5.26 -29.45 -15.85
CA SER A 96 -5.08 -28.88 -17.18
C SER A 96 -3.61 -28.76 -17.56
N ALA A 97 -3.18 -29.50 -18.59
CA ALA A 97 -1.83 -29.35 -19.13
C ALA A 97 -1.58 -27.95 -19.73
N LEU A 98 -2.63 -27.25 -20.18
CA LEU A 98 -2.56 -25.89 -20.70
C LEU A 98 -2.25 -24.88 -19.58
N LEU A 99 -2.82 -25.07 -18.40
CA LEU A 99 -2.60 -24.19 -17.23
C LEU A 99 -1.34 -24.56 -16.46
N SER A 100 -0.98 -25.83 -16.32
CA SER A 100 0.16 -26.27 -15.50
C SER A 100 1.52 -26.12 -16.19
N ARG A 101 1.58 -26.32 -17.53
CA ARG A 101 2.86 -26.37 -18.26
C ARG A 101 3.67 -25.10 -18.13
N LYS A 102 4.86 -25.20 -17.46
CA LYS A 102 5.79 -24.08 -17.22
C LYS A 102 5.16 -22.88 -16.49
N LEU A 103 4.11 -23.10 -15.72
CA LEU A 103 3.64 -22.14 -14.74
C LEU A 103 4.73 -21.96 -13.68
N PHE A 104 5.11 -20.70 -13.40
CA PHE A 104 6.24 -20.37 -12.52
C PHE A 104 5.78 -19.74 -11.22
N THR A 105 4.82 -18.79 -11.29
CA THR A 105 4.32 -18.06 -10.14
C THR A 105 2.81 -17.88 -10.26
N VAL A 106 2.12 -17.88 -9.12
CA VAL A 106 0.73 -17.48 -8.98
C VAL A 106 0.67 -16.32 -7.99
N GLU A 107 0.09 -15.20 -8.41
CA GLU A 107 -0.18 -14.06 -7.55
C GLU A 107 -1.69 -13.93 -7.32
N PHE A 108 -2.05 -13.65 -6.06
CA PHE A 108 -3.42 -13.40 -5.63
C PHE A 108 -3.54 -11.92 -5.23
N LEU A 109 -4.57 -11.26 -5.70
CA LEU A 109 -5.02 -9.97 -5.23
C LEU A 109 -6.51 -10.07 -4.95
N THR A 110 -6.91 -9.83 -3.70
CA THR A 110 -8.32 -9.95 -3.26
C THR A 110 -8.77 -8.73 -2.50
N SER A 111 -10.08 -8.49 -2.47
CA SER A 111 -10.71 -7.42 -1.69
C SER A 111 -11.49 -7.96 -0.49
N LEU A 112 -11.79 -7.09 0.46
CA LEU A 112 -12.65 -7.41 1.62
C LEU A 112 -14.07 -7.84 1.20
N LYS A 113 -14.55 -7.37 0.05
CA LYS A 113 -15.86 -7.77 -0.51
C LYS A 113 -15.79 -9.06 -1.32
N GLY A 114 -14.63 -9.72 -1.42
CA GLY A 114 -14.46 -11.05 -2.02
C GLY A 114 -14.14 -11.06 -3.52
N GLU A 115 -13.88 -9.91 -4.15
CA GLU A 115 -13.30 -9.93 -5.50
C GLU A 115 -11.92 -10.58 -5.48
N ALA A 116 -11.55 -11.27 -6.55
CA ALA A 116 -10.27 -11.92 -6.67
C ALA A 116 -9.72 -11.80 -8.10
N LEU A 117 -8.47 -11.37 -8.19
CA LEU A 117 -7.68 -11.33 -9.41
C LEU A 117 -6.47 -12.22 -9.23
N ILE A 118 -6.30 -13.17 -10.16
CA ILE A 118 -5.21 -14.14 -10.16
C ILE A 118 -4.31 -13.86 -11.33
N THR A 119 -3.01 -13.64 -11.05
CA THR A 119 -2.00 -13.53 -12.11
C THR A 119 -1.22 -14.84 -12.21
N LEU A 120 -1.28 -15.48 -13.37
CA LEU A 120 -0.55 -16.70 -13.70
C LEU A 120 0.68 -16.34 -14.54
N ILE A 121 1.88 -16.57 -14.01
CA ILE A 121 3.15 -16.19 -14.64
C ILE A 121 3.86 -17.43 -15.18
N TYR A 122 4.21 -17.39 -16.47
CA TYR A 122 4.72 -18.54 -17.20
C TYR A 122 6.12 -18.28 -17.78
N HIS A 123 6.90 -19.38 -17.89
CA HIS A 123 8.14 -19.42 -18.68
C HIS A 123 7.91 -19.99 -20.10
N ARG A 124 6.79 -19.64 -20.72
CA ARG A 124 6.43 -19.95 -22.11
C ARG A 124 5.49 -18.87 -22.67
N PRO A 125 5.39 -18.72 -24.01
CA PRO A 125 4.34 -17.89 -24.61
C PRO A 125 2.94 -18.44 -24.28
N LEU A 126 1.97 -17.53 -24.23
CA LEU A 126 0.56 -17.81 -24.04
C LEU A 126 -0.14 -17.72 -25.40
N ASP A 127 -0.93 -18.73 -25.72
CA ASP A 127 -1.65 -18.90 -26.98
C ASP A 127 -3.18 -18.89 -26.76
N SER A 128 -3.95 -19.00 -27.84
CA SER A 128 -5.40 -19.05 -27.81
C SER A 128 -5.97 -20.22 -26.98
N ASP A 129 -5.26 -21.34 -26.95
CA ASP A 129 -5.70 -22.50 -26.20
C ASP A 129 -5.56 -22.23 -24.69
N TRP A 130 -4.47 -21.58 -24.28
CA TRP A 130 -4.31 -21.10 -22.92
C TRP A 130 -5.41 -20.09 -22.56
N GLU A 131 -5.71 -19.11 -23.43
CA GLU A 131 -6.77 -18.14 -23.18
C GLU A 131 -8.13 -18.81 -22.98
N THR A 132 -8.45 -19.81 -23.78
CA THR A 132 -9.70 -20.59 -23.65
C THR A 132 -9.77 -21.30 -22.30
N ALA A 133 -8.69 -21.98 -21.90
CA ALA A 133 -8.63 -22.67 -20.60
C ALA A 133 -8.69 -21.68 -19.43
N ALA A 134 -8.05 -20.53 -19.53
CA ALA A 134 -8.05 -19.51 -18.50
C ALA A 134 -9.41 -18.80 -18.36
N ARG A 135 -10.17 -18.60 -19.46
CA ARG A 135 -11.55 -18.09 -19.41
C ARG A 135 -12.51 -19.09 -18.74
N GLN A 136 -12.31 -20.39 -18.98
CA GLN A 136 -13.08 -21.41 -18.26
C GLN A 136 -12.77 -21.34 -16.75
N LEU A 137 -11.50 -21.18 -16.39
CA LEU A 137 -11.07 -21.00 -14.99
C LEU A 137 -11.71 -19.78 -14.32
N GLU A 138 -11.86 -18.65 -15.04
CA GLU A 138 -12.57 -17.46 -14.54
C GLU A 138 -14.03 -17.80 -14.15
N VAL A 139 -14.71 -18.52 -15.03
CA VAL A 139 -16.12 -18.92 -14.82
C VAL A 139 -16.25 -19.88 -13.65
N ASP A 140 -15.41 -20.92 -13.63
CA ASP A 140 -15.51 -22.00 -12.65
C ASP A 140 -15.23 -21.53 -11.21
N LEU A 141 -14.31 -20.58 -11.04
CA LEU A 141 -13.88 -20.09 -9.74
C LEU A 141 -14.44 -18.72 -9.35
N GLY A 142 -15.14 -18.04 -10.27
CA GLY A 142 -15.65 -16.68 -10.04
C GLY A 142 -14.52 -15.69 -9.72
N ILE A 143 -13.49 -15.67 -10.58
CA ILE A 143 -12.29 -14.84 -10.43
C ILE A 143 -11.99 -14.10 -11.73
N MET A 144 -11.07 -13.16 -11.69
CA MET A 144 -10.43 -12.58 -12.87
C MET A 144 -9.05 -13.17 -13.04
N VAL A 145 -8.62 -13.38 -14.29
CA VAL A 145 -7.32 -14.00 -14.59
C VAL A 145 -6.50 -13.11 -15.51
N ILE A 146 -5.23 -12.95 -15.15
CA ILE A 146 -4.20 -12.37 -16.01
C ILE A 146 -3.14 -13.44 -16.29
N GLY A 147 -2.77 -13.59 -17.55
CA GLY A 147 -1.60 -14.36 -17.96
C GLY A 147 -0.40 -13.45 -18.18
N ARG A 148 0.75 -13.81 -17.61
CA ARG A 148 2.02 -13.13 -17.88
C ARG A 148 3.05 -14.11 -18.40
N SER A 149 3.84 -13.65 -19.35
CA SER A 149 5.00 -14.32 -19.88
C SER A 149 6.03 -13.26 -20.28
N ARG A 150 7.21 -13.68 -20.76
CA ARG A 150 8.25 -12.74 -21.21
C ARG A 150 7.68 -11.80 -22.29
N LYS A 151 7.60 -10.49 -21.99
CA LYS A 151 7.06 -9.43 -22.85
C LYS A 151 5.57 -9.60 -23.28
N GLN A 152 4.81 -10.44 -22.58
CA GLN A 152 3.40 -10.66 -22.85
C GLN A 152 2.57 -10.50 -21.58
N LYS A 153 1.47 -9.74 -21.69
CA LYS A 153 0.41 -9.64 -20.67
C LYS A 153 -0.92 -9.85 -21.38
N VAL A 154 -1.64 -10.89 -20.97
CA VAL A 154 -2.99 -11.21 -21.45
C VAL A 154 -3.97 -10.91 -20.33
N VAL A 155 -4.85 -9.96 -20.53
CA VAL A 155 -5.92 -9.58 -19.60
C VAL A 155 -7.23 -10.11 -20.17
N LEU A 156 -7.90 -11.02 -19.46
CA LEU A 156 -9.11 -11.66 -19.97
C LEU A 156 -10.37 -10.80 -19.79
N GLN A 157 -10.51 -10.15 -18.63
CA GLN A 157 -11.61 -9.24 -18.35
C GLN A 157 -11.07 -7.85 -17.97
N ARG A 158 -10.47 -7.72 -16.79
CA ARG A 158 -9.88 -6.48 -16.28
C ARG A 158 -8.63 -6.79 -15.46
N ASP A 159 -7.75 -5.82 -15.31
CA ASP A 159 -6.48 -5.96 -14.57
C ASP A 159 -6.50 -5.29 -13.19
N TYR A 160 -7.66 -5.18 -12.60
CA TYR A 160 -7.87 -4.60 -11.27
C TYR A 160 -9.02 -5.26 -10.52
N ILE A 161 -9.03 -5.09 -9.22
CA ILE A 161 -10.18 -5.34 -8.34
C ILE A 161 -10.70 -4.04 -7.77
N LEU A 162 -11.93 -4.07 -7.25
CA LEU A 162 -12.50 -3.00 -6.43
C LEU A 162 -12.42 -3.39 -4.96
N GLU A 163 -11.69 -2.58 -4.18
CA GLU A 163 -11.65 -2.67 -2.74
C GLU A 163 -12.60 -1.64 -2.12
N THR A 164 -13.25 -2.01 -1.04
CA THR A 164 -14.08 -1.10 -0.25
C THR A 164 -13.58 -1.10 1.19
N LEU A 165 -13.07 0.05 1.62
CA LEU A 165 -12.59 0.27 2.98
C LEU A 165 -13.60 1.12 3.76
N THR A 166 -13.79 0.80 5.03
CA THR A 166 -14.64 1.60 5.93
C THR A 166 -13.75 2.45 6.84
N VAL A 167 -13.82 3.77 6.69
CA VAL A 167 -13.05 4.72 7.48
C VAL A 167 -14.02 5.70 8.15
N ASP A 168 -13.99 5.77 9.48
CA ASP A 168 -14.86 6.64 10.28
C ASP A 168 -16.36 6.50 9.94
N GLY A 169 -16.80 5.26 9.64
CA GLY A 169 -18.19 4.95 9.28
C GLY A 169 -18.58 5.25 7.83
N ARG A 170 -17.68 5.76 7.01
CA ARG A 170 -17.87 5.99 5.56
C ARG A 170 -17.15 4.92 4.74
N GLU A 171 -17.79 4.41 3.69
CA GLU A 171 -17.14 3.55 2.70
C GLU A 171 -16.36 4.39 1.68
N TYR A 172 -15.15 3.91 1.38
CA TYR A 172 -14.27 4.42 0.33
C TYR A 172 -13.95 3.30 -0.64
N HIS A 173 -14.03 3.60 -1.94
CA HIS A 173 -13.86 2.64 -3.02
C HIS A 173 -12.53 2.87 -3.75
N TYR A 174 -11.78 1.80 -3.95
CA TYR A 174 -10.46 1.87 -4.58
C TYR A 174 -10.32 0.84 -5.69
N GLN A 175 -9.98 1.30 -6.87
CA GLN A 175 -9.45 0.45 -7.90
C GLN A 175 -8.00 0.06 -7.54
N GLN A 176 -7.79 -1.22 -7.31
CA GLN A 176 -6.47 -1.79 -7.04
C GLN A 176 -5.99 -2.53 -8.28
N VAL A 177 -5.08 -1.91 -9.03
CA VAL A 177 -4.53 -2.48 -10.26
C VAL A 177 -3.50 -3.56 -9.92
N GLU A 178 -3.48 -4.66 -10.69
CA GLU A 178 -2.62 -5.84 -10.49
C GLU A 178 -1.15 -5.47 -10.26
N SER A 179 -0.60 -4.56 -11.08
CA SER A 179 0.80 -4.14 -11.00
C SER A 179 1.04 -2.94 -10.05
N GLY A 180 -0.01 -2.40 -9.44
CA GLY A 180 0.07 -1.29 -8.48
C GLY A 180 0.42 -1.76 -7.07
N PHE A 181 1.00 -0.85 -6.29
CA PHE A 181 1.13 -1.07 -4.84
C PHE A 181 -0.24 -0.96 -4.16
N THR A 182 -0.48 -1.83 -3.20
CA THR A 182 -1.65 -1.78 -2.30
C THR A 182 -1.22 -2.20 -0.90
N GLN A 183 -1.83 -1.61 0.12
CA GLN A 183 -1.61 -2.05 1.51
C GLN A 183 -2.11 -3.49 1.67
N PRO A 184 -1.24 -4.45 2.05
CA PRO A 184 -1.59 -5.86 2.02
C PRO A 184 -2.56 -6.29 3.13
N ASN A 185 -2.69 -5.52 4.19
CA ASN A 185 -3.63 -5.71 5.28
C ASN A 185 -4.69 -4.61 5.24
N ALA A 186 -5.80 -4.88 4.55
CA ALA A 186 -6.86 -3.89 4.34
C ALA A 186 -7.47 -3.37 5.66
N LYS A 187 -7.60 -4.24 6.68
CA LYS A 187 -8.16 -3.84 7.99
C LYS A 187 -7.23 -2.93 8.78
N VAL A 188 -5.93 -3.12 8.70
CA VAL A 188 -4.97 -2.19 9.31
C VAL A 188 -4.87 -0.91 8.47
N ASN A 189 -5.02 -1.00 7.15
CA ASN A 189 -5.12 0.20 6.30
C ASN A 189 -6.32 1.09 6.69
N GLU A 190 -7.50 0.52 6.98
CA GLU A 190 -8.64 1.29 7.53
C GLU A 190 -8.24 2.06 8.80
N LYS A 191 -7.46 1.44 9.71
CA LYS A 191 -6.97 2.08 10.94
C LYS A 191 -5.94 3.19 10.65
N MET A 192 -5.05 2.96 9.69
CA MET A 192 -4.08 3.99 9.26
C MET A 192 -4.80 5.21 8.68
N LEU A 193 -5.78 4.98 7.82
CA LEU A 193 -6.59 6.04 7.20
C LEU A 193 -7.41 6.81 8.24
N SER A 194 -8.04 6.11 9.19
CA SER A 194 -8.79 6.73 10.28
C SER A 194 -7.88 7.57 11.20
N TRP A 195 -6.70 7.05 11.56
CA TRP A 195 -5.73 7.78 12.36
C TRP A 195 -5.23 9.03 11.65
N ALA A 196 -4.88 8.93 10.37
CA ALA A 196 -4.44 10.06 9.56
C ALA A 196 -5.54 11.12 9.41
N SER A 197 -6.78 10.68 9.15
CA SER A 197 -7.98 11.56 9.15
C SER A 197 -8.14 12.28 10.49
N GLY A 198 -8.00 11.54 11.60
CA GLY A 198 -8.07 12.08 12.96
C GLY A 198 -6.97 13.09 13.29
N CYS A 199 -5.80 12.98 12.65
CA CYS A 199 -4.74 13.98 12.75
C CYS A 199 -5.14 15.33 12.12
N CYS A 200 -5.98 15.30 11.06
CA CYS A 200 -6.44 16.51 10.39
C CYS A 200 -7.63 17.19 11.08
N ILE A 201 -8.48 16.44 11.81
CA ILE A 201 -9.69 16.99 12.49
C ILE A 201 -9.33 17.95 13.65
N SER A 202 -8.21 17.74 14.32
CA SER A 202 -7.81 18.54 15.49
C SER A 202 -7.49 20.01 15.15
N HIS A 203 -7.50 20.37 13.88
CA HIS A 203 -7.17 21.69 13.36
C HIS A 203 -8.33 22.28 12.56
N THR A 204 -9.39 22.69 13.23
CA THR A 204 -10.66 23.17 12.64
C THR A 204 -10.52 24.38 11.70
N GLU A 205 -9.39 25.06 11.69
CA GLU A 205 -9.07 26.14 10.75
C GLU A 205 -8.52 25.62 9.40
N GLU A 206 -8.16 24.34 9.30
CA GLU A 206 -7.53 23.76 8.10
C GLU A 206 -8.48 23.57 6.92
N SER A 207 -9.80 23.46 7.13
CA SER A 207 -10.76 23.35 6.02
C SER A 207 -10.75 24.56 5.07
N SER A 208 -10.10 25.65 5.46
CA SER A 208 -9.87 26.85 4.62
C SER A 208 -8.52 26.83 3.90
N ARG A 209 -7.62 25.92 4.24
CA ARG A 209 -6.24 25.85 3.74
C ARG A 209 -5.99 24.59 2.92
N ASP A 210 -4.82 24.45 2.35
CA ASP A 210 -4.52 23.43 1.35
C ASP A 210 -3.53 22.38 1.89
N LEU A 211 -3.66 21.13 1.39
CA LEU A 211 -2.75 20.03 1.63
C LEU A 211 -1.79 19.84 0.45
N LEU A 212 -0.52 19.68 0.73
CA LEU A 212 0.45 19.08 -0.17
C LEU A 212 0.63 17.60 0.22
N GLU A 213 0.45 16.68 -0.72
CA GLU A 213 0.75 15.26 -0.53
C GLU A 213 1.85 14.81 -1.49
N LEU A 214 2.91 14.23 -0.96
CA LEU A 214 3.96 13.61 -1.75
C LEU A 214 3.87 12.08 -1.64
N TYR A 215 4.20 11.38 -2.72
CA TYR A 215 4.12 9.91 -2.81
C TYR A 215 2.69 9.37 -2.66
N CYS A 216 1.70 10.02 -3.29
CA CYS A 216 0.28 9.70 -3.06
C CYS A 216 -0.13 8.29 -3.56
N GLY A 217 0.70 7.61 -4.34
CA GLY A 217 0.38 6.30 -4.89
C GLY A 217 -0.91 6.30 -5.70
N ASN A 218 -1.82 5.38 -5.39
CA ASN A 218 -3.15 5.31 -5.97
C ASN A 218 -4.19 6.21 -5.27
N GLY A 219 -3.74 7.17 -4.46
CA GLY A 219 -4.62 8.09 -3.72
C GLY A 219 -5.28 7.47 -2.48
N ASN A 220 -4.66 6.45 -1.89
CA ASN A 220 -5.19 5.74 -0.72
C ASN A 220 -5.51 6.68 0.45
N PHE A 221 -4.55 7.50 0.85
CA PHE A 221 -4.75 8.52 1.89
C PHE A 221 -5.46 9.76 1.35
N THR A 222 -5.09 10.23 0.16
CA THR A 222 -5.63 11.43 -0.47
C THR A 222 -7.16 11.44 -0.46
N ALA A 223 -7.80 10.32 -0.87
CA ALA A 223 -9.26 10.22 -0.96
C ALA A 223 -9.95 10.45 0.41
N VAL A 224 -9.30 10.05 1.50
CA VAL A 224 -9.82 10.21 2.87
C VAL A 224 -9.50 11.59 3.42
N LEU A 225 -8.30 12.11 3.16
CA LEU A 225 -7.82 13.37 3.73
C LEU A 225 -8.43 14.60 3.04
N ALA A 226 -8.76 14.49 1.76
CA ALA A 226 -9.25 15.62 0.95
C ALA A 226 -10.43 16.37 1.55
N LYS A 227 -11.30 15.68 2.31
CA LYS A 227 -12.48 16.29 2.98
C LYS A 227 -12.10 17.33 4.05
N HIS A 228 -10.87 17.33 4.55
CA HIS A 228 -10.41 18.22 5.60
C HIS A 228 -9.74 19.50 5.07
N PHE A 229 -9.55 19.61 3.77
CA PHE A 229 -8.82 20.72 3.15
C PHE A 229 -9.64 21.39 2.05
N ARG A 230 -9.35 22.67 1.79
CA ARG A 230 -9.92 23.42 0.67
C ARG A 230 -9.55 22.77 -0.66
N ARG A 231 -8.27 22.47 -0.85
CA ARG A 231 -7.71 21.78 -2.02
C ARG A 231 -6.53 20.89 -1.60
N VAL A 232 -6.29 19.88 -2.39
CA VAL A 232 -5.12 19.01 -2.26
C VAL A 232 -4.32 19.06 -3.55
N LEU A 233 -3.02 19.26 -3.44
CA LEU A 233 -2.08 19.02 -4.51
C LEU A 233 -1.29 17.77 -4.16
N ALA A 234 -1.45 16.72 -4.97
CA ALA A 234 -0.82 15.43 -4.76
C ALA A 234 0.21 15.12 -5.85
N THR A 235 1.33 14.49 -5.49
CA THR A 235 2.36 14.09 -6.46
C THR A 235 2.64 12.60 -6.40
N GLU A 236 2.87 12.00 -7.58
CA GLU A 236 3.23 10.59 -7.75
C GLU A 236 4.02 10.42 -9.04
N ILE A 237 5.07 9.59 -9.02
CA ILE A 237 5.94 9.41 -10.19
C ILE A 237 5.42 8.34 -11.16
N ALA A 238 4.75 7.30 -10.64
CA ALA A 238 4.30 6.16 -11.43
C ALA A 238 3.00 6.49 -12.19
N LYS A 239 3.05 6.46 -13.53
CA LYS A 239 1.89 6.77 -14.39
C LYS A 239 0.65 5.93 -14.06
N ILE A 240 0.84 4.64 -13.72
CA ILE A 240 -0.27 3.74 -13.40
C ILE A 240 -0.94 4.13 -12.09
N SER A 241 -0.14 4.55 -11.10
CA SER A 241 -0.64 5.01 -9.80
C SER A 241 -1.43 6.31 -9.94
N VAL A 242 -0.92 7.29 -10.70
CA VAL A 242 -1.64 8.54 -11.00
C VAL A 242 -3.00 8.25 -11.63
N LYS A 243 -3.03 7.41 -12.67
CA LYS A 243 -4.31 7.04 -13.32
C LYS A 243 -5.28 6.34 -12.37
N SER A 244 -4.75 5.49 -11.49
CA SER A 244 -5.55 4.81 -10.47
C SER A 244 -6.07 5.79 -9.42
N ALA A 245 -5.26 6.78 -9.00
CA ALA A 245 -5.66 7.83 -8.08
C ALA A 245 -6.83 8.67 -8.65
N GLU A 246 -6.71 9.14 -9.90
CA GLU A 246 -7.79 9.86 -10.58
C GLU A 246 -9.10 9.06 -10.60
N THR A 247 -9.02 7.76 -10.93
CA THR A 247 -10.17 6.85 -10.88
C THR A 247 -10.73 6.74 -9.47
N ASN A 248 -9.88 6.62 -8.46
CA ASN A 248 -10.29 6.47 -7.06
C ASN A 248 -10.94 7.74 -6.52
N PHE A 249 -10.47 8.93 -6.93
CA PHE A 249 -11.14 10.18 -6.57
C PHE A 249 -12.54 10.27 -7.19
N ALA A 250 -12.68 9.92 -8.46
CA ALA A 250 -13.99 9.88 -9.11
C ALA A 250 -14.96 8.88 -8.44
N LEU A 251 -14.49 7.67 -8.08
CA LEU A 251 -15.29 6.67 -7.35
C LEU A 251 -15.80 7.16 -5.99
N ASN A 252 -15.08 8.08 -5.35
CA ASN A 252 -15.40 8.59 -4.01
C ASN A 252 -16.03 9.98 -4.02
N GLY A 253 -16.26 10.58 -5.20
CA GLY A 253 -16.79 11.94 -5.33
C GLY A 253 -15.82 13.00 -4.77
N VAL A 254 -14.52 12.79 -4.88
CA VAL A 254 -13.48 13.73 -4.44
C VAL A 254 -13.11 14.63 -5.62
N GLU A 255 -13.44 15.90 -5.54
CA GLU A 255 -13.32 16.87 -6.65
C GLU A 255 -12.24 17.94 -6.40
N ASN A 256 -11.76 18.07 -5.15
CA ASN A 256 -10.83 19.13 -4.74
C ASN A 256 -9.36 18.69 -4.78
N VAL A 257 -9.02 17.63 -5.51
CA VAL A 257 -7.66 17.09 -5.63
C VAL A 257 -7.10 17.33 -7.03
N ASN A 258 -5.89 17.86 -7.09
CA ASN A 258 -5.10 17.92 -8.32
C ASN A 258 -3.89 16.99 -8.19
N VAL A 259 -3.79 15.97 -9.06
CA VAL A 259 -2.65 15.04 -9.06
C VAL A 259 -1.69 15.40 -10.17
N VAL A 260 -0.42 15.56 -9.80
CA VAL A 260 0.63 15.85 -10.77
C VAL A 260 1.64 14.69 -10.80
N ARG A 261 1.93 14.20 -11.99
CA ARG A 261 2.93 13.15 -12.16
C ARG A 261 4.34 13.72 -12.03
N MET A 262 4.87 13.74 -10.80
CA MET A 262 6.20 14.26 -10.46
C MET A 262 6.81 13.45 -9.33
N SER A 263 8.16 13.45 -9.24
CA SER A 263 8.83 13.02 -8.02
C SER A 263 8.80 14.12 -6.96
N SER A 264 9.10 13.77 -5.71
CA SER A 264 9.22 14.75 -4.61
C SER A 264 10.33 15.77 -4.87
N GLU A 265 11.45 15.32 -5.43
CA GLU A 265 12.59 16.17 -5.77
C GLU A 265 12.20 17.18 -6.88
N GLU A 266 11.58 16.72 -7.97
CA GLU A 266 11.09 17.57 -9.06
C GLU A 266 10.10 18.62 -8.53
N PHE A 267 9.23 18.23 -7.60
CA PHE A 267 8.25 19.16 -7.02
C PHE A 267 8.92 20.16 -6.08
N THR A 268 9.91 19.75 -5.31
CA THR A 268 10.72 20.64 -4.45
C THR A 268 11.45 21.70 -5.29
N GLU A 269 12.09 21.30 -6.40
CA GLU A 269 12.73 22.22 -7.35
C GLU A 269 11.72 23.22 -7.94
N ALA A 270 10.50 22.76 -8.25
CA ALA A 270 9.44 23.63 -8.78
C ALA A 270 8.99 24.69 -7.76
N LEU A 271 8.77 24.29 -6.51
CA LEU A 271 8.40 25.24 -5.43
C LEU A 271 9.51 26.21 -5.08
N ASN A 272 10.77 25.82 -5.25
CA ASN A 272 11.92 26.70 -5.07
C ASN A 272 12.10 27.66 -6.26
N GLY A 273 11.36 27.49 -7.36
CA GLY A 273 11.53 28.29 -8.56
C GLY A 273 12.82 28.00 -9.34
N GLU A 274 13.45 26.86 -9.10
CA GLU A 274 14.73 26.50 -9.71
C GLU A 274 14.62 26.26 -11.22
N ARG A 275 13.49 25.66 -11.65
CA ARG A 275 13.14 25.50 -13.07
C ARG A 275 11.64 25.32 -13.29
N PRO A 276 11.11 25.69 -14.47
CA PRO A 276 9.73 25.43 -14.82
C PRO A 276 9.52 23.96 -15.20
N PHE A 277 8.37 23.41 -14.82
CA PHE A 277 7.96 22.06 -15.20
C PHE A 277 6.67 22.11 -16.02
N ARG A 278 6.67 21.51 -17.23
CA ARG A 278 5.50 21.47 -18.13
C ARG A 278 4.29 20.81 -17.47
N ARG A 279 4.51 19.88 -16.53
CA ARG A 279 3.44 19.16 -15.82
C ARG A 279 2.71 20.05 -14.80
N LEU A 280 3.28 21.18 -14.45
CA LEU A 280 2.69 22.19 -13.57
C LEU A 280 2.14 23.42 -14.34
N ALA A 281 2.17 23.40 -15.69
CA ALA A 281 1.78 24.56 -16.49
C ALA A 281 0.32 24.99 -16.26
N GLU A 282 -0.56 24.05 -15.88
CA GLU A 282 -1.97 24.31 -15.57
C GLU A 282 -2.24 24.45 -14.06
N VAL A 283 -1.19 24.36 -13.22
CA VAL A 283 -1.28 24.44 -11.77
C VAL A 283 -0.71 25.80 -11.31
N ASP A 284 -1.57 26.70 -10.89
CA ASP A 284 -1.15 27.94 -10.25
C ASP A 284 -0.73 27.66 -8.80
N LEU A 285 0.56 27.36 -8.60
CA LEU A 285 1.12 27.06 -7.29
C LEU A 285 0.99 28.24 -6.33
N ALA A 286 1.01 29.49 -6.83
CA ALA A 286 0.89 30.69 -6.01
C ALA A 286 -0.51 30.85 -5.41
N SER A 287 -1.52 30.20 -5.99
CA SER A 287 -2.89 30.21 -5.46
C SER A 287 -3.12 29.25 -4.29
N TYR A 288 -2.17 28.36 -4.00
CA TYR A 288 -2.27 27.42 -2.87
C TYR A 288 -1.79 28.10 -1.58
N ASP A 289 -2.55 27.85 -0.51
CA ASP A 289 -2.22 28.22 0.86
C ASP A 289 -1.98 26.97 1.70
N PHE A 290 -0.83 26.35 1.49
CA PHE A 290 -0.47 25.11 2.15
C PHE A 290 -0.25 25.29 3.66
N SER A 291 -1.03 24.58 4.49
CA SER A 291 -0.80 24.46 5.94
C SER A 291 -0.09 23.16 6.28
N THR A 292 -0.42 22.09 5.58
CA THR A 292 -0.03 20.74 5.92
C THR A 292 0.67 20.06 4.74
N ILE A 293 1.72 19.32 5.06
CA ILE A 293 2.32 18.34 4.15
C ILE A 293 2.07 16.93 4.66
N PHE A 294 1.57 16.03 3.79
CA PHE A 294 1.48 14.60 4.05
C PHE A 294 2.51 13.85 3.20
N VAL A 295 3.21 12.90 3.82
CA VAL A 295 4.23 12.08 3.16
C VAL A 295 4.14 10.62 3.60
N ASP A 296 4.21 9.70 2.61
CA ASP A 296 4.32 8.25 2.79
C ASP A 296 5.45 7.75 1.86
N PRO A 297 6.72 8.09 2.18
CA PRO A 297 7.85 7.82 1.30
C PRO A 297 8.24 6.34 1.28
N PRO A 298 9.05 5.91 0.29
CA PRO A 298 9.65 4.58 0.27
C PRO A 298 10.56 4.37 1.49
N ARG A 299 11.04 3.12 1.68
CA ARG A 299 11.86 2.70 2.83
C ARG A 299 13.11 3.54 3.11
N ALA A 300 13.57 4.30 2.13
CA ALA A 300 14.71 5.20 2.26
C ALA A 300 14.39 6.48 3.08
N GLY A 301 13.10 6.78 3.33
CA GLY A 301 12.68 8.02 3.97
C GLY A 301 12.71 9.22 3.01
N LEU A 302 12.69 10.42 3.58
CA LEU A 302 12.78 11.67 2.83
C LEU A 302 14.23 12.04 2.56
N ASP A 303 14.51 12.50 1.35
CA ASP A 303 15.79 13.14 1.00
C ASP A 303 15.93 14.52 1.66
N SER A 304 17.13 15.10 1.59
CA SER A 304 17.43 16.37 2.25
C SER A 304 16.60 17.54 1.71
N GLY A 305 16.33 17.57 0.40
CA GLY A 305 15.53 18.63 -0.22
C GLY A 305 14.07 18.56 0.21
N THR A 306 13.50 17.37 0.24
CA THR A 306 12.12 17.11 0.71
C THR A 306 11.99 17.40 2.22
N LEU A 307 13.02 17.11 3.03
CA LEU A 307 13.05 17.48 4.45
C LEU A 307 13.04 19.01 4.66
N GLU A 308 13.85 19.75 3.90
CA GLU A 308 13.84 21.22 3.95
C GLU A 308 12.51 21.81 3.48
N LEU A 309 11.88 21.18 2.48
CA LEU A 309 10.53 21.55 2.06
C LEU A 309 9.53 21.32 3.20
N ALA A 310 9.53 20.14 3.82
CA ALA A 310 8.59 19.78 4.88
C ALA A 310 8.64 20.75 6.08
N ARG A 311 9.82 21.27 6.43
CA ARG A 311 9.99 22.25 7.51
C ARG A 311 9.27 23.60 7.29
N ARG A 312 8.85 23.90 6.07
CA ARG A 312 8.12 25.14 5.76
C ARG A 312 6.65 25.10 6.16
N PHE A 313 6.12 23.87 6.35
CA PHE A 313 4.70 23.66 6.65
C PHE A 313 4.43 23.81 8.15
N GLU A 314 3.22 24.15 8.49
CA GLU A 314 2.75 24.24 9.86
C GLU A 314 2.59 22.85 10.47
N HIS A 315 2.05 21.92 9.68
CA HIS A 315 1.86 20.53 10.07
C HIS A 315 2.55 19.57 9.10
N ILE A 316 3.17 18.52 9.66
CA ILE A 316 3.76 17.42 8.90
C ILE A 316 3.11 16.14 9.36
N LEU A 317 2.33 15.50 8.50
CA LEU A 317 1.79 14.16 8.70
C LEU A 317 2.68 13.17 7.94
N TYR A 318 3.34 12.26 8.67
CA TYR A 318 4.33 11.36 8.10
C TYR A 318 3.97 9.91 8.44
N ILE A 319 3.75 9.09 7.42
CA ILE A 319 3.63 7.62 7.51
C ILE A 319 4.95 6.99 7.03
N SER A 320 5.43 5.95 7.70
CA SER A 320 6.70 5.31 7.36
C SER A 320 6.67 3.81 7.62
N CYS A 321 7.14 3.05 6.65
CA CYS A 321 7.37 1.61 6.77
C CYS A 321 8.75 1.23 7.32
N ASN A 322 9.57 2.21 7.72
CA ASN A 322 10.91 1.99 8.26
C ASN A 322 11.19 2.92 9.46
N PRO A 323 11.08 2.42 10.69
CA PRO A 323 11.32 3.23 11.89
C PRO A 323 12.70 3.88 11.95
N GLN A 324 13.75 3.25 11.39
CA GLN A 324 15.10 3.82 11.44
C GLN A 324 15.21 5.07 10.58
N THR A 325 14.75 5.02 9.32
CA THR A 325 14.78 6.20 8.45
C THR A 325 13.82 7.30 8.92
N LEU A 326 12.69 6.91 9.54
CA LEU A 326 11.82 7.87 10.21
C LEU A 326 12.56 8.59 11.35
N LYS A 327 13.30 7.85 12.20
CA LYS A 327 14.11 8.43 13.28
C LYS A 327 15.12 9.45 12.74
N ASP A 328 15.85 9.09 11.69
CA ASP A 328 16.87 9.95 11.08
C ASP A 328 16.23 11.25 10.52
N ASN A 329 15.04 11.14 9.92
CA ASN A 329 14.31 12.31 9.45
C ASN A 329 13.74 13.16 10.62
N LEU A 330 13.24 12.52 11.67
CA LEU A 330 12.72 13.20 12.86
C LEU A 330 13.81 13.99 13.61
N ASP A 331 15.04 13.47 13.70
CA ASP A 331 16.19 14.20 14.28
C ASP A 331 16.44 15.56 13.61
N SER A 332 16.03 15.66 12.34
CA SER A 332 16.07 16.90 11.57
C SER A 332 14.85 17.78 11.81
N LEU A 333 13.65 17.17 11.77
CA LEU A 333 12.37 17.88 11.83
C LEU A 333 12.08 18.45 13.23
N ILE A 334 12.48 17.79 14.31
CA ILE A 334 12.30 18.27 15.69
C ILE A 334 13.09 19.55 16.01
N LYS A 335 13.98 20.00 15.13
CA LYS A 335 14.63 21.30 15.28
C LYS A 335 13.65 22.46 15.13
N THR A 336 12.57 22.27 14.41
CA THR A 336 11.55 23.28 14.10
C THR A 336 10.14 22.90 14.50
N HIS A 337 9.89 21.61 14.76
CA HIS A 337 8.54 21.07 15.03
C HIS A 337 8.53 20.23 16.31
N ASP A 338 7.38 20.18 16.95
CA ASP A 338 7.09 19.24 18.04
C ASP A 338 6.31 18.04 17.50
N ILE A 339 6.63 16.83 17.99
CA ILE A 339 5.86 15.62 17.69
C ILE A 339 4.63 15.65 18.59
N VAL A 340 3.44 15.80 18.02
CA VAL A 340 2.18 15.94 18.77
C VAL A 340 1.36 14.67 18.82
N ARG A 341 1.52 13.76 17.84
CA ARG A 341 0.96 12.39 17.86
C ARG A 341 1.95 11.40 17.28
N ALA A 342 1.92 10.17 17.80
CA ALA A 342 2.71 9.06 17.27
C ALA A 342 1.90 7.78 17.33
N ALA A 343 2.00 6.95 16.31
CA ALA A 343 1.29 5.67 16.21
C ALA A 343 2.15 4.61 15.54
N VAL A 344 1.84 3.34 15.86
CA VAL A 344 2.35 2.17 15.14
C VAL A 344 1.19 1.28 14.70
N PHE A 345 1.33 0.70 13.49
CA PHE A 345 0.31 -0.11 12.86
C PHE A 345 0.91 -1.44 12.42
N ASP A 346 0.35 -2.54 12.91
CA ASP A 346 0.87 -3.87 12.58
C ASP A 346 0.32 -4.38 11.24
N GLN A 347 0.78 -3.79 10.14
CA GLN A 347 0.45 -4.22 8.76
C GLN A 347 0.93 -5.65 8.46
N PHE A 348 1.97 -6.11 9.15
CA PHE A 348 2.68 -7.34 8.85
C PHE A 348 2.89 -8.20 10.11
N PRO A 349 1.82 -8.73 10.74
CA PRO A 349 1.94 -9.67 11.84
C PRO A 349 2.96 -10.79 11.56
N TRP A 350 3.64 -11.25 12.61
CA TRP A 350 4.64 -12.33 12.54
C TRP A 350 5.92 -11.99 11.75
N THR A 351 6.14 -10.71 11.49
CA THR A 351 7.37 -10.22 10.88
C THR A 351 7.95 -9.07 11.70
N HIS A 352 9.17 -8.66 11.43
CA HIS A 352 9.79 -7.48 12.05
C HIS A 352 9.31 -6.13 11.45
N HIS A 353 8.53 -6.18 10.36
CA HIS A 353 8.03 -4.97 9.72
C HIS A 353 6.92 -4.30 10.53
N LEU A 354 6.96 -2.97 10.57
CA LEU A 354 5.99 -2.15 11.26
C LEU A 354 5.78 -0.86 10.47
N GLU A 355 4.52 -0.48 10.28
CA GLU A 355 4.18 0.86 9.81
C GLU A 355 4.07 1.80 11.01
N SER A 356 4.47 3.03 10.83
CA SER A 356 4.42 4.06 11.86
C SER A 356 3.91 5.38 11.31
N GLY A 357 3.26 6.16 12.15
CA GLY A 357 2.76 7.49 11.82
C GLY A 357 3.16 8.50 12.88
N VAL A 358 3.52 9.70 12.44
CA VAL A 358 3.74 10.84 13.33
C VAL A 358 3.07 12.08 12.77
N LEU A 359 2.51 12.88 13.66
CA LEU A 359 2.08 14.24 13.36
C LEU A 359 3.00 15.23 14.07
N LEU A 360 3.58 16.14 13.31
CA LEU A 360 4.40 17.20 13.85
C LEU A 360 3.70 18.56 13.63
N LYS A 361 3.88 19.45 14.60
CA LYS A 361 3.41 20.85 14.54
C LYS A 361 4.61 21.79 14.69
N ARG A 362 4.68 22.79 13.81
CA ARG A 362 5.73 23.80 13.85
C ARG A 362 5.63 24.60 15.15
N ARG A 363 6.77 24.89 15.76
CA ARG A 363 6.86 25.83 16.88
C ARG A 363 6.69 27.25 16.40
N ASP A 364 6.06 28.06 17.23
CA ASP A 364 5.91 29.52 17.02
C ASP A 364 7.28 30.23 17.00
#